data_0c68bf9e957e4b241d4ffd6e788cf3bd
#
_entry.id   0c68bf9e957e4b241d4ffd6e788cf3bd
#
_cell.length_a   1.000
_cell.length_b   1.000
_cell.length_c   1.000
_cell.angle_alpha   90.00
_cell.angle_beta   90.00
_cell.angle_gamma   90.00
#
_symmetry.space_group_name_H-M   'P 1'
#
loop_
_entity.id
_entity.type
_entity.pdbx_description
1 polymer ?
#
loop_
_entity_poly.entity_id
_entity_poly.type
_entity_poly.pdbx_seq_one_letter_code
_entity_poly.pdbx_strand_id
1 'polypeptide(L)'
;MRAAQDAARAQGRDIGCYTVGVVTCRPTKKEAEEYFHHCIVEHADWSAVDSILALKDITPETVPMEEFLKQRSGYAQGMGGLPIVGDPDHVAAQLADLSKAGLTGIAISLVNYLSELPYFCDEVVGRLERMGLRQKARA
;
A
#
# COMPACT_ATOMS: atom_id res chain seq x y z
N MET A 1 11.56 -10.03 -6.15
CA MET A 1 12.55 -9.18 -5.49
C MET A 1 13.93 -9.81 -5.43
N ARG A 2 14.14 -10.95 -4.73
CA ARG A 2 15.47 -11.60 -4.58
C ARG A 2 16.18 -11.81 -5.90
N ALA A 3 15.52 -12.40 -6.91
CA ALA A 3 16.12 -12.62 -8.21
C ALA A 3 16.66 -11.34 -8.88
N ALA A 4 15.95 -10.21 -8.77
CA ALA A 4 16.41 -8.93 -9.29
C ALA A 4 17.63 -8.39 -8.53
N GLN A 5 17.63 -8.52 -7.20
CA GLN A 5 18.77 -8.14 -6.36
C GLN A 5 19.99 -9.01 -6.64
N ASP A 6 19.81 -10.32 -6.83
CA ASP A 6 20.90 -11.25 -7.14
C ASP A 6 21.48 -10.95 -8.53
N ALA A 7 20.63 -10.69 -9.52
CA ALA A 7 21.08 -10.29 -10.85
C ALA A 7 21.88 -8.97 -10.83
N ALA A 8 21.44 -8.01 -10.01
CA ALA A 8 22.17 -6.74 -9.85
C ALA A 8 23.55 -6.95 -9.19
N ARG A 9 23.59 -7.76 -8.12
CA ARG A 9 24.87 -8.09 -7.43
C ARG A 9 25.85 -8.81 -8.35
N ALA A 10 25.36 -9.70 -9.20
CA ALA A 10 26.19 -10.36 -10.21
C ALA A 10 26.83 -9.38 -11.20
N GLN A 11 26.28 -8.17 -11.34
CA GLN A 11 26.82 -7.06 -12.12
C GLN A 11 27.57 -6.01 -11.28
N GLY A 12 27.90 -6.33 -10.02
CA GLY A 12 28.57 -5.41 -9.10
C GLY A 12 27.71 -4.21 -8.65
N ARG A 13 26.39 -4.32 -8.73
CA ARG A 13 25.43 -3.25 -8.37
C ARG A 13 24.56 -3.70 -7.20
N ASP A 14 24.16 -2.75 -6.36
CA ASP A 14 23.12 -2.95 -5.37
C ASP A 14 21.87 -2.15 -5.74
N ILE A 15 20.70 -2.75 -5.59
CA ILE A 15 19.41 -2.12 -5.91
C ILE A 15 18.45 -2.23 -4.74
N GLY A 16 17.72 -1.15 -4.48
CA GLY A 16 16.58 -1.16 -3.56
C GLY A 16 15.30 -1.58 -4.28
N CYS A 17 14.45 -2.32 -3.58
CA CYS A 17 13.10 -2.69 -4.03
C CYS A 17 12.08 -1.82 -3.31
N TYR A 18 11.20 -1.19 -4.06
CA TYR A 18 10.19 -0.27 -3.55
C TYR A 18 8.80 -0.67 -4.06
N THR A 19 7.78 -0.32 -3.30
CA THR A 19 6.36 -0.48 -3.70
C THR A 19 5.55 0.73 -3.31
N VAL A 20 4.28 0.76 -3.71
CA VAL A 20 3.30 1.76 -3.27
C VAL A 20 2.34 1.10 -2.29
N GLY A 21 2.11 1.75 -1.15
CA GLY A 21 1.13 1.34 -0.15
C GLY A 21 0.04 2.39 0.01
N VAL A 22 -1.20 1.95 0.01
CA VAL A 22 -2.36 2.79 0.36
C VAL A 22 -2.69 2.55 1.82
N VAL A 23 -2.41 3.54 2.66
CA VAL A 23 -2.52 3.40 4.11
C VAL A 23 -3.86 3.96 4.59
N THR A 24 -4.56 3.15 5.36
CA THR A 24 -5.73 3.55 6.14
C THR A 24 -5.44 3.26 7.61
N CYS A 25 -5.01 4.29 8.34
CA CYS A 25 -4.68 4.21 9.76
C CYS A 25 -5.71 4.99 10.58
N ARG A 26 -6.32 4.32 11.58
CA ARG A 26 -7.31 4.92 12.50
C ARG A 26 -6.99 4.48 13.93
N PRO A 27 -7.57 5.12 14.96
CA PRO A 27 -7.32 4.78 16.37
C PRO A 27 -7.54 3.31 16.70
N THR A 28 -8.50 2.67 16.05
CA THR A 28 -8.78 1.23 16.21
C THR A 28 -8.78 0.52 14.86
N LYS A 29 -8.49 -0.77 14.88
CA LYS A 29 -8.57 -1.63 13.69
C LYS A 29 -9.96 -1.59 13.07
N LYS A 30 -11.01 -1.62 13.90
CA LYS A 30 -12.40 -1.57 13.44
C LYS A 30 -12.70 -0.28 12.68
N GLU A 31 -12.33 0.88 13.22
CA GLU A 31 -12.51 2.17 12.54
C GLU A 31 -11.73 2.25 11.23
N ALA A 32 -10.54 1.66 11.16
CA ALA A 32 -9.77 1.59 9.94
C ALA A 32 -10.46 0.73 8.87
N GLU A 33 -10.98 -0.43 9.25
CA GLU A 33 -11.70 -1.33 8.35
C GLU A 33 -13.03 -0.70 7.86
N GLU A 34 -13.78 -0.05 8.75
CA GLU A 34 -15.01 0.67 8.40
C GLU A 34 -14.74 1.84 7.44
N TYR A 35 -13.71 2.64 7.70
CA TYR A 35 -13.34 3.74 6.82
C TYR A 35 -12.83 3.25 5.46
N PHE A 36 -12.03 2.20 5.46
CA PHE A 36 -11.57 1.56 4.23
C PHE A 36 -12.74 1.06 3.39
N HIS A 37 -13.68 0.35 4.01
CA HIS A 37 -14.90 -0.12 3.34
C HIS A 37 -15.71 1.04 2.77
N HIS A 38 -15.90 2.10 3.56
CA HIS A 38 -16.59 3.31 3.12
C HIS A 38 -15.96 3.92 1.85
N CYS A 39 -14.65 4.11 1.84
CA CYS A 39 -13.97 4.72 0.69
C CYS A 39 -13.92 3.81 -0.54
N ILE A 40 -13.65 2.51 -0.34
CA ILE A 40 -13.25 1.58 -1.41
C ILE A 40 -14.44 0.77 -1.94
N VAL A 41 -15.48 0.58 -1.14
CA VAL A 41 -16.64 -0.23 -1.53
C VAL A 41 -17.86 0.64 -1.75
N GLU A 42 -18.23 1.48 -0.76
CA GLU A 42 -19.46 2.27 -0.82
C GLU A 42 -19.34 3.47 -1.76
N HIS A 43 -18.16 4.11 -1.79
CA HIS A 43 -17.93 5.36 -2.54
C HIS A 43 -16.87 5.22 -3.64
N ALA A 44 -16.54 3.99 -4.03
CA ALA A 44 -15.63 3.76 -5.15
C ALA A 44 -16.27 4.23 -6.47
N ASP A 45 -15.51 4.95 -7.27
CA ASP A 45 -15.89 5.28 -8.65
C ASP A 45 -15.66 4.07 -9.58
N TRP A 46 -16.61 3.14 -9.53
CA TRP A 46 -16.52 1.91 -10.33
C TRP A 46 -16.47 2.19 -11.82
N SER A 47 -17.10 3.28 -12.30
CA SER A 47 -17.06 3.67 -13.70
C SER A 47 -15.64 4.07 -14.15
N ALA A 48 -14.95 4.86 -13.33
CA ALA A 48 -13.56 5.23 -13.58
C ALA A 48 -12.64 4.01 -13.52
N VAL A 49 -12.83 3.12 -12.54
CA VAL A 49 -12.06 1.87 -12.42
C VAL A 49 -12.23 1.00 -13.65
N ASP A 50 -13.46 0.77 -14.08
CA ASP A 50 -13.77 -0.07 -15.26
C ASP A 50 -13.18 0.55 -16.54
N SER A 51 -13.21 1.88 -16.66
CA SER A 51 -12.60 2.58 -17.79
C SER A 51 -11.08 2.41 -17.84
N ILE A 52 -10.40 2.49 -16.68
CA ILE A 52 -8.95 2.27 -16.60
C ILE A 52 -8.57 0.83 -16.93
N LEU A 53 -9.35 -0.14 -16.45
CA LEU A 53 -9.13 -1.56 -16.74
C LEU A 53 -9.33 -1.85 -18.24
N ALA A 54 -10.37 -1.28 -18.86
CA ALA A 54 -10.62 -1.42 -20.29
C ALA A 54 -9.47 -0.87 -21.14
N LEU A 55 -8.83 0.25 -20.75
CA LEU A 55 -7.64 0.77 -21.42
C LEU A 55 -6.43 -0.17 -21.35
N LYS A 56 -6.45 -1.13 -20.41
CA LYS A 56 -5.41 -2.16 -20.23
C LYS A 56 -5.81 -3.51 -20.83
N ASP A 57 -6.91 -3.55 -21.57
CA ASP A 57 -7.50 -4.77 -22.12
C ASP A 57 -7.88 -5.81 -21.04
N ILE A 58 -8.28 -5.31 -19.87
CA ILE A 58 -8.75 -6.14 -18.73
C ILE A 58 -10.26 -5.93 -18.61
N THR A 59 -11.02 -6.81 -19.24
CA THR A 59 -12.49 -6.80 -19.25
C THR A 59 -13.03 -8.19 -18.95
N PRO A 60 -14.32 -8.34 -18.62
CA PRO A 60 -14.94 -9.67 -18.44
C PRO A 60 -14.83 -10.59 -19.65
N GLU A 61 -14.61 -10.04 -20.85
CA GLU A 61 -14.45 -10.78 -22.10
C GLU A 61 -12.99 -11.22 -22.34
N THR A 62 -12.02 -10.49 -21.81
CA THR A 62 -10.58 -10.72 -22.09
C THR A 62 -9.89 -11.54 -21.00
N VAL A 63 -10.40 -11.52 -19.77
CA VAL A 63 -9.85 -12.28 -18.63
C VAL A 63 -10.95 -13.05 -17.89
N PRO A 64 -10.59 -14.13 -17.16
CA PRO A 64 -11.55 -14.82 -16.29
C PRO A 64 -12.23 -13.85 -15.29
N MET A 65 -13.53 -14.06 -15.03
CA MET A 65 -14.31 -13.19 -14.16
C MET A 65 -13.68 -13.01 -12.75
N GLU A 66 -13.10 -14.06 -12.19
CA GLU A 66 -12.42 -13.98 -10.89
C GLU A 66 -11.22 -13.02 -10.94
N GLU A 67 -10.42 -13.11 -12.00
CA GLU A 67 -9.28 -12.20 -12.21
C GLU A 67 -9.73 -10.77 -12.44
N PHE A 68 -10.79 -10.58 -13.25
CA PHE A 68 -11.39 -9.25 -13.46
C PHE A 68 -11.84 -8.62 -12.14
N LEU A 69 -12.59 -9.33 -11.31
CA LEU A 69 -13.08 -8.82 -10.04
C LEU A 69 -11.93 -8.51 -9.05
N LYS A 70 -10.88 -9.32 -9.05
CA LYS A 70 -9.68 -9.09 -8.26
C LYS A 70 -8.94 -7.82 -8.71
N GLN A 71 -8.72 -7.66 -10.01
CA GLN A 71 -8.10 -6.47 -10.58
C GLN A 71 -8.96 -5.23 -10.31
N ARG A 72 -10.26 -5.31 -10.51
CA ARG A 72 -11.23 -4.24 -10.27
C ARG A 72 -11.18 -3.74 -8.83
N SER A 73 -11.20 -4.66 -7.86
CA SER A 73 -11.05 -4.32 -6.45
C SER A 73 -9.68 -3.70 -6.15
N GLY A 74 -8.59 -4.26 -6.68
CA GLY A 74 -7.24 -3.73 -6.51
C GLY A 74 -7.07 -2.30 -7.04
N TYR A 75 -7.71 -1.99 -8.17
CA TYR A 75 -7.68 -0.63 -8.73
C TYR A 75 -8.52 0.36 -7.91
N ALA A 76 -9.67 -0.03 -7.41
CA ALA A 76 -10.48 0.79 -6.50
C ALA A 76 -9.71 1.13 -5.20
N GLN A 77 -8.85 0.23 -4.74
CA GLN A 77 -8.04 0.40 -3.53
C GLN A 77 -6.82 1.34 -3.71
N GLY A 78 -6.66 1.95 -4.86
CA GLY A 78 -5.55 2.88 -5.12
C GLY A 78 -4.63 2.42 -6.24
N MET A 79 -5.19 2.16 -7.42
CA MET A 79 -4.45 1.85 -8.66
C MET A 79 -3.55 0.60 -8.57
N GLY A 80 -3.94 -0.37 -7.76
CA GLY A 80 -3.16 -1.59 -7.52
C GLY A 80 -2.07 -1.44 -6.45
N GLY A 81 -2.07 -0.36 -5.69
CA GLY A 81 -1.24 -0.21 -4.50
C GLY A 81 -1.58 -1.25 -3.42
N LEU A 82 -0.61 -1.59 -2.57
CA LEU A 82 -0.80 -2.54 -1.49
C LEU A 82 -1.66 -1.90 -0.38
N PRO A 83 -2.84 -2.42 -0.03
CA PRO A 83 -3.62 -1.90 1.08
C PRO A 83 -2.94 -2.22 2.41
N ILE A 84 -2.80 -1.21 3.26
CA ILE A 84 -2.24 -1.29 4.62
C ILE A 84 -3.27 -0.67 5.55
N VAL A 85 -4.06 -1.51 6.21
CA VAL A 85 -5.24 -1.10 6.97
C VAL A 85 -5.13 -1.55 8.42
N GLY A 86 -5.38 -0.66 9.36
CA GLY A 86 -5.38 -0.99 10.78
C GLY A 86 -5.20 0.20 11.71
N ASP A 87 -5.08 -0.12 13.00
CA ASP A 87 -4.58 0.83 13.99
C ASP A 87 -3.06 1.02 13.84
N PRO A 88 -2.46 1.98 14.56
CA PRO A 88 -1.04 2.28 14.42
C PRO A 88 -0.10 1.08 14.64
N ASP A 89 -0.43 0.18 15.56
CA ASP A 89 0.40 -1.00 15.84
C ASP A 89 0.31 -2.03 14.71
N HIS A 90 -0.90 -2.26 14.17
CA HIS A 90 -1.12 -3.12 13.01
C HIS A 90 -0.44 -2.57 11.76
N VAL A 91 -0.56 -1.27 11.49
CA VAL A 91 0.08 -0.61 10.34
C VAL A 91 1.60 -0.72 10.45
N ALA A 92 2.18 -0.44 11.61
CA ALA A 92 3.62 -0.58 11.83
C ALA A 92 4.10 -2.03 11.66
N ALA A 93 3.32 -3.01 12.15
CA ALA A 93 3.65 -4.43 11.98
C ALA A 93 3.60 -4.86 10.50
N GLN A 94 2.60 -4.47 9.74
CA GLN A 94 2.51 -4.74 8.29
C GLN A 94 3.71 -4.16 7.53
N LEU A 95 4.11 -2.91 7.85
CA LEU A 95 5.30 -2.28 7.26
C LEU A 95 6.59 -3.01 7.65
N ALA A 96 6.70 -3.50 8.89
CA ALA A 96 7.82 -4.31 9.33
C ALA A 96 7.91 -5.65 8.57
N ASP A 97 6.79 -6.29 8.32
CA ASP A 97 6.76 -7.55 7.57
C ASP A 97 7.14 -7.35 6.09
N LEU A 98 6.74 -6.25 5.47
CA LEU A 98 7.20 -5.86 4.15
C LEU A 98 8.71 -5.64 4.09
N SER A 99 9.29 -4.99 5.10
CA SER A 99 10.74 -4.82 5.21
C SER A 99 11.46 -6.17 5.36
N LYS A 100 10.96 -7.08 6.22
CA LYS A 100 11.49 -8.45 6.37
C LYS A 100 11.39 -9.24 5.05
N ALA A 101 10.35 -9.00 4.25
CA ALA A 101 10.20 -9.62 2.93
C ALA A 101 11.23 -9.10 1.90
N GLY A 102 12.01 -8.08 2.23
CA GLY A 102 13.10 -7.54 1.41
C GLY A 102 12.78 -6.23 0.69
N LEU A 103 11.67 -5.56 1.03
CA LEU A 103 11.43 -4.20 0.54
C LEU A 103 12.36 -3.21 1.24
N THR A 104 12.98 -2.36 0.44
CA THR A 104 13.86 -1.29 0.91
C THR A 104 13.08 -0.05 1.36
N GLY A 105 11.91 0.16 0.74
CA GLY A 105 11.04 1.27 1.09
C GLY A 105 9.67 1.17 0.44
N ILE A 106 8.79 2.06 0.88
CA ILE A 106 7.42 2.15 0.41
C ILE A 106 7.02 3.63 0.21
N ALA A 107 6.42 3.93 -0.93
CA ALA A 107 5.74 5.19 -1.13
C ALA A 107 4.33 5.08 -0.55
N ILE A 108 3.99 5.96 0.38
CA ILE A 108 2.70 5.94 1.08
C ILE A 108 1.72 6.86 0.36
N SER A 109 0.55 6.32 0.05
CA SER A 109 -0.61 7.05 -0.41
C SER A 109 -1.68 7.06 0.68
N LEU A 110 -2.35 8.19 0.85
CA LEU A 110 -3.41 8.43 1.83
C LEU A 110 -4.63 9.00 1.10
N VAL A 111 -5.83 8.78 1.63
CA VAL A 111 -7.06 9.36 1.06
C VAL A 111 -7.12 10.86 1.30
N ASN A 112 -6.81 11.29 2.52
CA ASN A 112 -6.78 12.71 2.90
C ASN A 112 -5.46 13.07 3.58
N TYR A 113 -4.52 13.62 2.82
CA TYR A 113 -3.19 13.98 3.31
C TYR A 113 -3.21 15.05 4.41
N LEU A 114 -4.19 15.96 4.42
CA LEU A 114 -4.24 17.04 5.41
C LEU A 114 -4.48 16.53 6.83
N SER A 115 -5.32 15.53 6.98
CA SER A 115 -5.65 14.95 8.29
C SER A 115 -4.87 13.67 8.60
N GLU A 116 -4.62 12.84 7.59
CA GLU A 116 -4.07 11.50 7.79
C GLU A 116 -2.54 11.49 7.87
N LEU A 117 -1.86 12.38 7.15
CA LEU A 117 -0.39 12.43 7.20
C LEU A 117 0.16 12.85 8.57
N PRO A 118 -0.37 13.92 9.23
CA PRO A 118 0.04 14.23 10.60
C PRO A 118 -0.20 13.06 11.55
N TYR A 119 -1.39 12.45 11.52
CA TYR A 119 -1.72 11.30 12.37
C TYR A 119 -0.76 10.11 12.13
N PHE A 120 -0.48 9.79 10.86
CA PHE A 120 0.48 8.75 10.51
C PHE A 120 1.89 9.07 11.02
N CYS A 121 2.33 10.32 10.90
CA CYS A 121 3.64 10.75 11.39
C CYS A 121 3.74 10.62 12.91
N ASP A 122 2.73 11.06 13.64
CA ASP A 122 2.73 11.05 15.09
C ASP A 122 2.63 9.63 15.65
N GLU A 123 1.76 8.80 15.07
CA GLU A 123 1.43 7.50 15.64
C GLU A 123 2.27 6.36 15.05
N VAL A 124 2.57 6.35 13.75
CA VAL A 124 3.22 5.20 13.11
C VAL A 124 4.73 5.39 12.97
N VAL A 125 5.18 6.59 12.57
CA VAL A 125 6.61 6.82 12.31
C VAL A 125 7.47 6.56 13.54
N GLY A 126 7.04 7.02 14.72
CA GLY A 126 7.76 6.75 15.97
C GLY A 126 7.86 5.26 16.33
N ARG A 127 6.87 4.45 15.91
CA ARG A 127 6.92 2.98 16.05
C ARG A 127 7.97 2.38 15.12
N LEU A 128 8.01 2.82 13.86
CA LEU A 128 9.01 2.37 12.88
C LEU A 128 10.45 2.74 13.30
N GLU A 129 10.64 3.90 13.90
CA GLU A 129 11.93 4.32 14.46
C GLU A 129 12.38 3.42 15.60
N ARG A 130 11.47 3.07 16.52
CA ARG A 130 11.77 2.11 17.62
C ARG A 130 12.09 0.71 17.10
N MET A 131 11.50 0.30 16.00
CA MET A 131 11.79 -0.97 15.31
C MET A 131 13.09 -0.92 14.48
N GLY A 132 13.77 0.23 14.38
CA GLY A 132 14.96 0.40 13.55
C GLY A 132 14.71 0.40 12.04
N LEU A 133 13.46 0.53 11.63
CA LEU A 133 13.04 0.53 10.21
C LEU A 133 13.12 1.92 9.57
N ARG A 134 13.24 2.94 10.39
CA ARG A 134 13.42 4.33 9.95
C ARG A 134 14.46 5.02 10.84
N GLN A 135 15.31 5.82 10.23
CA GLN A 135 16.20 6.72 10.96
C GLN A 135 15.46 8.01 11.31
N LYS A 136 15.70 8.55 12.50
CA LYS A 136 15.19 9.87 12.87
C LYS A 136 15.70 10.91 11.87
N ALA A 137 14.79 11.83 11.47
CA ALA A 137 15.24 12.99 10.71
C ALA A 137 16.34 13.73 11.50
N ARG A 138 17.45 14.04 10.85
CA ARG A 138 18.44 14.93 11.45
C ARG A 138 17.82 16.32 11.50
N ALA A 139 17.75 16.91 12.69
CA ALA A 139 17.35 18.30 12.86
C ALA A 139 18.33 19.24 12.15
#